data_df4780b820294efb2ca70f865ade46fd
#
_entry.id   df4780b820294efb2ca70f865ade46fd
#
_cell.length_a   1.000
_cell.length_b   1.000
_cell.length_c   1.000
_cell.angle_alpha   90.00
_cell.angle_beta   90.00
_cell.angle_gamma   90.00
#
_symmetry.space_group_name_H-M   'P 1'
#
loop_
_entity.id
_entity.type
_entity.pdbx_description
1 polymer ?
#
loop_
_entity_poly.entity_id
_entity_poly.type
_entity_poly.pdbx_seq_one_letter_code
_entity_poly.pdbx_strand_id
1 'polypeptide(L)' 'MSGERVSGTVKWFNDDKGFGFIEQEGGQDVFVHHSAIQMEGFKTLKEGQKVTMEVTKGQKGPQAENVMAD' A
#
# COMPACT_ATOMS: atom_id res chain seq x y z
N MET A 1 -16.61 -2.39 11.54
CA MET A 1 -15.35 -2.63 12.13
C MET A 1 -14.21 -2.49 11.13
N SER A 2 -13.26 -1.69 11.45
CA SER A 2 -12.16 -1.54 10.52
C SER A 2 -11.36 -2.83 10.45
N GLY A 3 -10.77 -3.07 9.30
CA GLY A 3 -9.94 -4.22 9.12
C GLY A 3 -8.67 -4.15 9.95
N GLU A 4 -8.02 -5.26 10.07
CA GLU A 4 -6.74 -5.33 10.73
C GLU A 4 -5.70 -4.63 9.86
N ARG A 5 -4.81 -3.93 10.52
CA ARG A 5 -3.69 -3.36 9.80
C ARG A 5 -2.56 -4.39 9.73
N VAL A 6 -1.94 -4.46 8.56
CA VAL A 6 -0.83 -5.38 8.35
C VAL A 6 0.38 -4.59 7.90
N SER A 7 1.55 -5.15 8.15
CA SER A 7 2.81 -4.54 7.72
C SER A 7 3.18 -5.02 6.34
N GLY A 8 3.80 -4.14 5.58
CA GLY A 8 4.28 -4.49 4.26
C GLY A 8 5.49 -3.69 3.88
N THR A 9 6.10 -4.08 2.78
CA THR A 9 7.25 -3.40 2.22
C THR A 9 6.93 -3.04 0.78
N VAL A 10 7.17 -1.78 0.43
CA VAL A 10 6.88 -1.32 -0.93
C VAL A 10 7.79 -2.02 -1.91
N LYS A 11 7.21 -2.70 -2.88
CA LYS A 11 7.96 -3.34 -3.94
C LYS A 11 8.40 -2.32 -4.98
N TRP A 12 7.44 -1.54 -5.45
CA TRP A 12 7.70 -0.43 -6.35
C TRP A 12 6.47 0.46 -6.37
N PHE A 13 6.69 1.70 -6.76
CA PHE A 13 5.60 2.65 -6.87
C PHE A 13 5.92 3.61 -8.00
N ASN A 14 4.94 3.85 -8.88
CA ASN A 14 5.10 4.75 -10.00
C ASN A 14 4.39 6.07 -9.69
N ASP A 15 5.18 7.11 -9.46
CA ASP A 15 4.63 8.41 -9.09
C ASP A 15 3.80 9.02 -10.21
N ASP A 16 4.21 8.81 -11.44
CA ASP A 16 3.52 9.40 -12.58
C ASP A 16 2.13 8.82 -12.73
N LYS A 17 2.00 7.53 -12.55
CA LYS A 17 0.72 6.85 -12.71
C LYS A 17 -0.06 6.75 -11.42
N GLY A 18 0.62 6.93 -10.29
CA GLY A 18 -0.03 6.96 -9.00
C GLY A 18 -0.43 5.60 -8.46
N PHE A 19 0.30 4.55 -8.78
CA PHE A 19 0.02 3.24 -8.23
C PHE A 19 1.28 2.40 -8.12
N GLY A 20 1.19 1.34 -7.34
CA GLY A 20 2.30 0.43 -7.18
C GLY A 20 1.86 -0.83 -6.46
N PHE A 21 2.83 -1.54 -5.92
CA PHE A 21 2.59 -2.78 -5.19
C PHE A 21 3.37 -2.79 -3.89
N ILE A 22 2.74 -3.35 -2.88
CA ILE A 22 3.34 -3.54 -1.56
C ILE A 22 3.35 -5.03 -1.30
N GLU A 23 4.50 -5.55 -0.89
CA GLU A 23 4.63 -6.95 -0.53
C GLU A 23 4.22 -7.12 0.92
N GLN A 24 3.16 -7.88 1.14
CA GLN A 24 2.68 -8.20 2.47
C GLN A 24 3.66 -9.11 3.17
N GLU A 25 3.76 -8.95 4.48
CA GLU A 25 4.48 -9.92 5.27
C GLU A 25 3.76 -11.25 5.13
N GLY A 26 4.45 -12.25 4.63
CA GLY A 26 3.81 -13.49 4.27
C GLY A 26 3.76 -13.70 2.77
N GLY A 27 4.15 -12.69 1.99
CA GLY A 27 4.54 -12.91 0.62
C GLY A 27 3.54 -12.55 -0.47
N GLN A 28 2.36 -12.07 -0.15
CA GLN A 28 1.39 -11.74 -1.19
C GLN A 28 1.49 -10.25 -1.55
N ASP A 29 1.56 -9.96 -2.85
CA ASP A 29 1.58 -8.59 -3.33
C ASP A 29 0.20 -7.97 -3.24
N VAL A 30 0.17 -6.69 -2.85
CA VAL A 30 -1.07 -5.94 -2.69
C VAL A 30 -1.00 -4.69 -3.53
N PHE A 31 -2.01 -4.46 -4.34
CA PHE A 31 -2.09 -3.25 -5.17
C PHE A 31 -2.34 -2.04 -4.30
N VAL A 32 -1.67 -0.93 -4.61
CA VAL A 32 -1.88 0.34 -3.90
C VAL A 32 -2.03 1.47 -4.90
N HIS A 33 -3.01 2.33 -4.68
CA HIS A 33 -3.22 3.54 -5.46
C HIS A 33 -2.90 4.74 -4.57
N HIS A 34 -2.45 5.85 -5.18
CA HIS A 34 -2.05 7.00 -4.39
C HIS A 34 -3.18 7.53 -3.51
N SER A 35 -4.43 7.34 -3.93
CA SER A 35 -5.56 7.79 -3.13
C SER A 35 -5.70 7.02 -1.82
N ALA A 36 -5.06 5.86 -1.72
CA ALA A 36 -5.11 5.05 -0.50
C ALA A 36 -3.99 5.41 0.49
N ILE A 37 -3.10 6.30 0.12
CA ILE A 37 -1.97 6.67 0.96
C ILE A 37 -2.37 7.79 1.89
N GLN A 38 -2.24 7.56 3.19
CA GLN A 38 -2.63 8.52 4.23
C GLN A 38 -1.37 9.16 4.81
N MET A 39 -0.74 10.00 4.01
CA MET A 39 0.46 10.71 4.44
C MET A 39 0.32 12.17 4.12
N GLU A 40 0.89 13.02 4.96
CA GLU A 40 0.95 14.44 4.67
C GLU A 40 1.98 14.70 3.60
N GLY A 41 1.68 15.67 2.74
CA GLY A 41 2.59 16.03 1.67
C GLY A 41 2.43 15.13 0.47
N PHE A 42 3.53 14.66 -0.05
CA PHE A 42 3.50 13.84 -1.25
C PHE A 42 2.96 12.46 -0.96
N LYS A 43 1.99 12.04 -1.76
CA LYS A 43 1.42 10.71 -1.64
C LYS A 43 2.21 9.75 -2.52
N THR A 44 3.42 9.49 -2.10
CA THR A 44 4.32 8.64 -2.83
C THR A 44 5.00 7.66 -1.88
N LEU A 45 5.43 6.54 -2.45
CA LEU A 45 6.11 5.50 -1.69
C LEU A 45 7.44 5.22 -2.37
N LYS A 46 8.41 4.80 -1.57
CA LYS A 46 9.72 4.45 -2.08
C LYS A 46 9.91 2.95 -2.01
N GLU A 47 10.64 2.43 -2.98
CA GLU A 47 10.98 1.01 -3.00
C GLU A 47 11.68 0.63 -1.70
N GLY A 48 11.22 -0.44 -1.07
CA GLY A 48 11.79 -0.90 0.19
C GLY A 48 11.25 -0.23 1.44
N GLN A 49 10.36 0.75 1.27
CA GLN A 49 9.81 1.47 2.42
C GLN A 49 8.85 0.58 3.20
N LYS A 50 8.93 0.67 4.53
CA LYS A 50 8.01 -0.07 5.39
C LYS A 50 6.73 0.73 5.60
N VAL A 51 5.61 0.06 5.48
CA VAL A 51 4.30 0.70 5.64
C VAL A 51 3.37 -0.22 6.42
N THR A 52 2.30 0.36 6.93
CA THR A 52 1.16 -0.40 7.44
C THR A 52 -0.06 -0.06 6.61
N MET A 53 -0.97 -1.00 6.49
CA MET A 53 -2.11 -0.84 5.61
C MET A 53 -3.24 -1.77 6.01
N GLU A 54 -4.43 -1.47 5.50
CA GLU A 54 -5.55 -2.40 5.54
C GLU A 54 -5.67 -3.04 4.17
N VAL A 55 -5.92 -4.35 4.16
CA VAL A 55 -6.03 -5.07 2.90
C VAL A 55 -7.49 -5.42 2.64
N THR A 56 -7.98 -5.02 1.48
CA THR A 56 -9.33 -5.32 1.07
C THR A 56 -9.30 -6.03 -0.27
N LYS A 57 -10.42 -6.60 -0.67
CA LYS A 57 -10.54 -7.24 -1.97
C LYS A 57 -10.97 -6.21 -3.00
N GLY A 58 -10.12 -5.94 -3.96
CA GLY A 58 -10.44 -5.08 -5.07
C GLY A 58 -10.71 -5.87 -6.33
N GLN A 59 -10.98 -5.16 -7.43
CA GLN A 59 -11.25 -5.80 -8.70
C GLN A 59 -10.05 -6.58 -9.23
N LYS A 60 -8.86 -6.11 -8.89
CA LYS A 60 -7.62 -6.73 -9.37
C LYS A 60 -7.00 -7.67 -8.34
N GLY A 61 -7.72 -7.96 -7.26
CA GLY A 61 -7.21 -8.79 -6.20
C GLY A 61 -7.01 -7.99 -4.92
N PRO A 62 -6.10 -8.40 -4.04
CA PRO A 62 -5.88 -7.66 -2.80
C PRO A 62 -5.47 -6.23 -3.06
N GLN A 63 -6.05 -5.31 -2.32
CA GLN A 63 -5.84 -3.88 -2.50
C GLN A 63 -5.57 -3.24 -1.16
N ALA A 64 -4.58 -2.33 -1.10
CA ALA A 64 -4.23 -1.65 0.12
C ALA A 64 -5.12 -0.42 0.31
N GLU A 65 -5.51 -0.19 1.57
CA GLU A 65 -6.27 0.98 1.97
C GLU A 65 -5.61 1.59 3.19
N ASN A 66 -5.78 2.89 3.34
CA ASN A 66 -5.28 3.60 4.53
C ASN A 66 -3.80 3.29 4.79
N VAL A 67 -2.99 3.41 3.75
CA VAL A 67 -1.57 3.12 3.83
C VAL A 67 -0.87 4.24 4.58
N MET A 68 -0.08 3.86 5.58
CA MET A 68 0.64 4.82 6.39
C MET A 68 2.09 4.36 6.53
N ALA A 69 2.99 5.32 6.73
CA ALA A 69 4.37 4.99 6.99
C ALA A 69 4.47 4.25 8.33
N ASP A 70 5.31 3.25 8.33
CA ASP A 70 5.51 2.48 9.55
C ASP A 70 6.47 3.19 10.49
#